data_094c9dde0d3afd2539a84235e91b8d5c
#
_entry.id   094c9dde0d3afd2539a84235e91b8d5c
#
_cell.length_a   1.000
_cell.length_b   1.000
_cell.length_c   1.000
_cell.angle_alpha   90.00
_cell.angle_beta   90.00
_cell.angle_gamma   90.00
#
_symmetry.space_group_name_H-M   'P 1'
#
loop_
_entity.id
_entity.type
_entity.pdbx_description
1 polymer ?
#
loop_
_entity_poly.entity_id
_entity_poly.type
_entity_poly.pdbx_seq_one_letter_code
_entity_poly.pdbx_strand_id
1 'polypeptide(L)'
;MPPLDLAGSLEPFRRSGDDLIDRWDGHRLLRTIDLDGRTIAVRAVPAADREVPALEVTLEPAALPPARPAPPAPEPPAPEPPAPEPSAPQPSAPQPTLPAGPPASDLAALVARAVEGWFVVAPPAFSALLAGDPVVAALDRAHPGLRPVLQVDLFTALVRSISAQQVNLAWAATTRRRLAEALGERHDIAGEPVFRLDAGRIAAASVAEIRAMQFTTRKAESIIAVAEAIASGLVQQAHLAALPDDEVIEKLVALRGIGVWSAEWILARTFGRPRVVAGDLGVRKAVARAYLGVPIASAEEVRAATGHWGPAAAIAQTLLLRSLVAPSEYARTAQSI
;
A
#
# COMPACT_ATOMS: atom_id res chain seq x y z
N MET A 1 -15.12 -18.02 0.79
CA MET A 1 -13.78 -18.38 1.25
C MET A 1 -13.67 -18.19 2.77
N PRO A 2 -14.27 -18.94 3.55
CA PRO A 2 -14.11 -18.90 5.00
C PRO A 2 -12.94 -19.80 5.44
N PRO A 3 -12.31 -19.46 6.55
CA PRO A 3 -12.53 -18.24 7.32
C PRO A 3 -11.65 -17.08 6.85
N LEU A 4 -12.05 -15.81 7.12
CA LEU A 4 -11.20 -14.61 6.99
C LEU A 4 -11.28 -13.82 8.32
N ASP A 5 -10.17 -13.73 9.03
CA ASP A 5 -10.02 -12.86 10.20
C ASP A 5 -9.67 -11.44 9.71
N LEU A 6 -10.70 -10.62 9.52
CA LEU A 6 -10.54 -9.24 9.06
C LEU A 6 -9.76 -8.39 10.07
N ALA A 7 -10.13 -8.47 11.34
CA ALA A 7 -9.52 -7.66 12.38
C ALA A 7 -8.04 -8.02 12.57
N GLY A 8 -7.72 -9.30 12.70
CA GLY A 8 -6.35 -9.77 12.82
C GLY A 8 -5.50 -9.44 11.59
N SER A 9 -6.09 -9.51 10.38
CA SER A 9 -5.42 -9.18 9.13
C SER A 9 -5.08 -7.69 9.00
N LEU A 10 -5.95 -6.79 9.50
CA LEU A 10 -5.78 -5.34 9.46
C LEU A 10 -4.95 -4.79 10.63
N GLU A 11 -4.80 -5.56 11.72
CA GLU A 11 -4.08 -5.13 12.93
C GLU A 11 -2.65 -4.60 12.69
N PRO A 12 -1.88 -5.09 11.69
CA PRO A 12 -0.57 -4.51 11.38
C PRO A 12 -0.59 -3.01 11.07
N PHE A 13 -1.68 -2.47 10.51
CA PHE A 13 -1.80 -1.02 10.25
C PHE A 13 -1.85 -0.23 11.57
N ARG A 14 -2.67 -0.66 12.52
CA ARG A 14 -2.78 -0.03 13.85
C ARG A 14 -1.48 -0.11 14.64
N ARG A 15 -0.85 -1.29 14.65
CA ARG A 15 0.40 -1.53 15.38
C ARG A 15 1.58 -0.74 14.85
N SER A 16 1.61 -0.49 13.56
CA SER A 16 2.67 0.31 12.91
C SER A 16 2.53 1.80 13.19
N GLY A 17 1.38 2.25 13.68
CA GLY A 17 1.04 3.65 13.88
C GLY A 17 0.18 4.21 12.74
N ASP A 18 -0.64 5.22 13.05
CA ASP A 18 -1.54 5.89 12.09
C ASP A 18 -0.74 6.86 11.20
N ASP A 19 -0.52 6.49 9.95
CA ASP A 19 0.15 7.32 8.94
C ASP A 19 -0.83 8.14 8.09
N LEU A 20 -2.13 8.10 8.42
CA LEU A 20 -3.24 8.76 7.73
C LEU A 20 -3.50 8.23 6.29
N ILE A 21 -2.85 7.16 5.87
CA ILE A 21 -3.00 6.57 4.53
C ILE A 21 -3.91 5.34 4.59
N ASP A 22 -3.56 4.37 5.45
CA ASP A 22 -4.39 3.20 5.77
C ASP A 22 -4.66 3.22 7.27
N ARG A 23 -5.84 3.63 7.67
CA ARG A 23 -6.20 3.90 9.05
C ARG A 23 -7.13 2.81 9.59
N TRP A 24 -6.59 1.90 10.39
CA TRP A 24 -7.34 0.87 11.11
C TRP A 24 -7.36 1.19 12.60
N ASP A 25 -8.53 1.41 13.16
CA ASP A 25 -8.71 1.74 14.60
C ASP A 25 -9.09 0.51 15.47
N GLY A 26 -9.24 -0.66 14.86
CA GLY A 26 -9.73 -1.89 15.50
C GLY A 26 -11.13 -2.26 15.07
N HIS A 27 -11.89 -1.33 14.50
CA HIS A 27 -13.30 -1.50 14.12
C HIS A 27 -13.57 -1.15 12.66
N ARG A 28 -12.86 -0.16 12.12
CA ARG A 28 -13.04 0.32 10.74
C ARG A 28 -11.72 0.63 10.07
N LEU A 29 -11.68 0.42 8.77
CA LEU A 29 -10.60 0.81 7.90
C LEU A 29 -11.01 2.02 7.08
N LEU A 30 -10.19 3.08 7.12
CA LEU A 30 -10.28 4.21 6.20
C LEU A 30 -9.08 4.14 5.27
N ARG A 31 -9.33 4.18 3.96
CA ARG A 31 -8.29 4.23 2.93
C ARG A 31 -8.83 4.86 1.66
N THR A 32 -7.93 5.27 0.77
CA THR A 32 -8.29 5.65 -0.60
C THR A 32 -8.03 4.49 -1.55
N ILE A 33 -8.83 4.41 -2.61
CA ILE A 33 -8.60 3.53 -3.75
C ILE A 33 -8.65 4.34 -5.03
N ASP A 34 -7.93 3.90 -6.03
CA ASP A 34 -7.95 4.51 -7.36
C ASP A 34 -8.73 3.60 -8.31
N LEU A 35 -9.81 4.12 -8.88
CA LEU A 35 -10.64 3.41 -9.84
C LEU A 35 -10.79 4.28 -11.09
N ASP A 36 -10.24 3.81 -12.19
CA ASP A 36 -10.30 4.50 -13.50
C ASP A 36 -9.84 5.97 -13.44
N GLY A 37 -8.72 6.22 -12.71
CA GLY A 37 -8.16 7.56 -12.54
C GLY A 37 -8.93 8.46 -11.57
N ARG A 38 -9.90 7.91 -10.84
CA ARG A 38 -10.64 8.60 -9.77
C ARG A 38 -10.23 8.05 -8.42
N THR A 39 -9.77 8.91 -7.54
CA THR A 39 -9.53 8.54 -6.15
C THR A 39 -10.85 8.57 -5.38
N ILE A 40 -11.15 7.48 -4.71
CA ILE A 40 -12.36 7.33 -3.89
C ILE A 40 -11.91 7.01 -2.47
N ALA A 41 -12.41 7.79 -1.51
CA ALA A 41 -12.22 7.47 -0.10
C ALA A 41 -13.23 6.39 0.32
N VAL A 42 -12.73 5.38 1.02
CA VAL A 42 -13.49 4.18 1.42
C VAL A 42 -13.42 4.02 2.92
N ARG A 43 -14.58 3.84 3.55
CA ARG A 43 -14.72 3.35 4.91
C ARG A 43 -15.23 1.92 4.85
N ALA A 44 -14.47 0.98 5.39
CA ALA A 44 -14.85 -0.41 5.47
C ALA A 44 -14.98 -0.85 6.93
N VAL A 45 -16.08 -1.52 7.27
CA VAL A 45 -16.37 -2.05 8.59
C VAL A 45 -16.66 -3.54 8.47
N PRO A 46 -16.13 -4.41 9.35
CA PRO A 46 -16.53 -5.81 9.38
C PRO A 46 -18.05 -5.91 9.55
N ALA A 47 -18.71 -6.69 8.69
CA ALA A 47 -20.13 -6.96 8.85
C ALA A 47 -20.42 -7.70 10.17
N ALA A 48 -21.62 -7.51 10.71
CA ALA A 48 -22.01 -8.10 11.99
C ALA A 48 -22.08 -9.63 11.94
N ASP A 49 -22.37 -10.20 10.77
CA ASP A 49 -22.38 -11.65 10.55
C ASP A 49 -20.96 -12.19 10.45
N ARG A 50 -20.58 -13.05 11.42
CA ARG A 50 -19.25 -13.68 11.46
C ARG A 50 -19.17 -14.99 10.68
N GLU A 51 -20.28 -15.55 10.25
CA GLU A 51 -20.29 -16.80 9.48
C GLU A 51 -19.86 -16.57 8.04
N VAL A 52 -20.19 -15.40 7.49
CA VAL A 52 -19.74 -14.97 6.17
C VAL A 52 -18.88 -13.70 6.35
N PRO A 53 -17.55 -13.81 6.27
CA PRO A 53 -16.69 -12.63 6.39
C PRO A 53 -16.99 -11.65 5.27
N ALA A 54 -17.54 -10.51 5.63
CA ALA A 54 -17.88 -9.44 4.71
C ALA A 54 -17.46 -8.08 5.28
N LEU A 55 -17.28 -7.11 4.39
CA LEU A 55 -17.07 -5.71 4.73
C LEU A 55 -18.26 -4.90 4.26
N GLU A 56 -18.83 -4.12 5.16
CA GLU A 56 -19.73 -3.04 4.79
C GLU A 56 -18.87 -1.85 4.32
N VAL A 57 -19.04 -1.45 3.07
CA VAL A 57 -18.22 -0.42 2.45
C VAL A 57 -19.07 0.81 2.20
N THR A 58 -18.68 1.92 2.82
CA THR A 58 -19.23 3.25 2.55
C THR A 58 -18.26 4.01 1.67
N LEU A 59 -18.79 4.61 0.62
CA LEU A 59 -18.05 5.48 -0.28
C LEU A 59 -18.44 6.93 0.00
N GLU A 60 -17.45 7.79 0.13
CA GLU A 60 -17.70 9.21 -0.01
C GLU A 60 -17.01 9.68 -1.28
N PRO A 61 -17.76 10.27 -2.23
CA PRO A 61 -17.13 10.88 -3.38
C PRO A 61 -16.19 11.96 -2.86
N ALA A 62 -14.91 11.87 -3.21
CA ALA A 62 -13.96 12.93 -2.93
C ALA A 62 -14.58 14.23 -3.44
N ALA A 63 -14.70 15.25 -2.60
CA ALA A 63 -14.95 16.59 -3.06
C ALA A 63 -13.89 16.85 -4.14
N LEU A 64 -14.31 17.18 -5.36
CA LEU A 64 -13.40 17.52 -6.44
C LEU A 64 -12.38 18.50 -5.85
N PRO A 65 -11.07 18.21 -5.88
CA PRO A 65 -10.09 19.17 -5.43
C PRO A 65 -10.32 20.46 -6.22
N PRO A 66 -10.18 21.66 -5.62
CA PRO A 66 -10.28 22.89 -6.35
C PRO A 66 -9.37 22.79 -7.56
N ALA A 67 -9.89 23.18 -8.73
CA ALA A 67 -9.15 23.11 -9.99
C ALA A 67 -7.73 23.59 -9.75
N ARG A 68 -6.75 22.77 -10.10
CA ARG A 68 -5.33 23.09 -9.95
C ARG A 68 -5.10 24.48 -10.52
N PRO A 69 -4.53 25.46 -9.79
CA PRO A 69 -4.18 26.73 -10.41
C PRO A 69 -3.31 26.40 -11.60
N ALA A 70 -3.67 26.92 -12.77
CA ALA A 70 -2.89 26.73 -13.97
C ALA A 70 -1.41 27.10 -13.65
N PRO A 71 -0.42 26.34 -14.14
CA PRO A 71 0.96 26.76 -13.99
C PRO A 71 1.08 28.20 -14.47
N PRO A 72 1.88 29.05 -13.80
CA PRO A 72 2.08 30.41 -14.25
C PRO A 72 2.43 30.38 -15.72
N ALA A 73 1.72 31.19 -16.50
CA ALA A 73 2.00 31.29 -17.92
C ALA A 73 3.49 31.56 -18.12
N PRO A 74 4.16 30.89 -19.07
CA PRO A 74 5.54 31.21 -19.38
C PRO A 74 5.66 32.72 -19.62
N GLU A 75 6.68 33.35 -19.06
CA GLU A 75 6.95 34.77 -19.29
C GLU A 75 6.91 35.05 -20.81
N PRO A 76 6.18 36.08 -21.21
CA PRO A 76 6.08 36.38 -22.62
C PRO A 76 7.48 36.65 -23.18
N PRO A 77 7.85 36.08 -24.35
CA PRO A 77 9.07 36.43 -25.02
C PRO A 77 9.09 37.94 -25.32
N ALA A 78 10.29 38.52 -25.30
CA ALA A 78 10.48 39.94 -25.58
C ALA A 78 9.74 40.36 -26.87
N PRO A 79 9.22 41.61 -26.95
CA PRO A 79 8.31 42.04 -28.00
C PRO A 79 8.97 41.97 -29.40
N GLU A 80 8.38 41.16 -30.27
CA GLU A 80 8.63 41.18 -31.70
C GLU A 80 7.87 42.33 -32.37
N PRO A 81 8.34 42.84 -33.54
CA PRO A 81 7.77 43.96 -34.21
C PRO A 81 6.33 43.70 -34.74
N PRO A 82 5.52 44.73 -34.97
CA PRO A 82 4.08 44.61 -35.15
C PRO A 82 3.67 43.82 -36.41
N ALA A 83 2.81 42.84 -36.23
CA ALA A 83 2.16 42.07 -37.27
C ALA A 83 0.76 42.63 -37.57
N PRO A 84 0.17 42.34 -38.75
CA PRO A 84 -1.02 42.98 -39.27
C PRO A 84 -2.30 42.64 -38.48
N GLU A 85 -3.32 43.50 -38.63
CA GLU A 85 -4.57 43.57 -37.89
C GLU A 85 -5.38 42.26 -37.81
N PRO A 86 -6.10 42.03 -36.69
CA PRO A 86 -6.82 40.78 -36.45
C PRO A 86 -8.17 40.73 -37.13
N SER A 87 -8.43 39.58 -37.74
CA SER A 87 -9.75 39.20 -38.23
C SER A 87 -10.73 38.92 -37.05
N ALA A 88 -12.02 39.11 -37.29
CA ALA A 88 -13.09 39.02 -36.32
C ALA A 88 -13.13 37.74 -35.45
N PRO A 89 -13.72 37.83 -34.23
CA PRO A 89 -13.71 36.71 -33.28
C PRO A 89 -14.57 35.55 -33.81
N GLN A 90 -13.95 34.36 -33.81
CA GLN A 90 -14.67 33.09 -34.04
C GLN A 90 -15.46 32.69 -32.79
N PRO A 91 -16.64 32.08 -32.91
CA PRO A 91 -17.42 31.62 -31.78
C PRO A 91 -16.63 30.53 -31.01
N SER A 92 -16.59 30.67 -29.69
CA SER A 92 -15.97 29.73 -28.76
C SER A 92 -16.48 28.31 -28.97
N ALA A 93 -15.59 27.37 -29.19
CA ALA A 93 -15.91 25.97 -29.24
C ALA A 93 -16.51 25.51 -27.88
N PRO A 94 -17.54 24.63 -27.90
CA PRO A 94 -18.10 24.10 -26.66
C PRO A 94 -17.01 23.41 -25.83
N GLN A 95 -16.97 23.73 -24.55
CA GLN A 95 -16.08 23.06 -23.62
C GLN A 95 -16.39 21.56 -23.60
N PRO A 96 -15.39 20.66 -23.62
CA PRO A 96 -15.66 19.24 -23.54
C PRO A 96 -16.32 18.94 -22.18
N THR A 97 -17.58 18.51 -22.24
CA THR A 97 -18.27 17.92 -21.10
C THR A 97 -17.49 16.69 -20.66
N LEU A 98 -17.00 16.69 -19.43
CA LEU A 98 -16.40 15.49 -18.83
C LEU A 98 -17.40 14.34 -18.97
N PRO A 99 -16.97 13.15 -19.41
CA PRO A 99 -17.86 12.00 -19.53
C PRO A 99 -18.53 11.74 -18.17
N ALA A 100 -19.84 11.52 -18.21
CA ALA A 100 -20.60 11.12 -17.03
C ALA A 100 -19.92 9.87 -16.44
N GLY A 101 -19.71 9.85 -15.12
CA GLY A 101 -19.12 8.69 -14.45
C GLY A 101 -19.95 7.43 -14.68
N PRO A 102 -19.38 6.24 -14.46
CA PRO A 102 -20.10 4.98 -14.57
C PRO A 102 -21.38 5.04 -13.70
N PRO A 103 -22.45 4.35 -14.11
CA PRO A 103 -23.67 4.26 -13.30
C PRO A 103 -23.35 3.71 -11.90
N ALA A 104 -24.12 4.08 -10.89
CA ALA A 104 -23.85 3.74 -9.48
C ALA A 104 -23.70 2.23 -9.24
N SER A 105 -24.40 1.38 -10.00
CA SER A 105 -24.26 -0.08 -9.99
C SER A 105 -22.87 -0.55 -10.39
N ASP A 106 -22.28 0.07 -11.40
CA ASP A 106 -20.97 -0.28 -11.92
C ASP A 106 -19.87 0.16 -10.96
N LEU A 107 -20.04 1.32 -10.32
CA LEU A 107 -19.13 1.79 -9.28
C LEU A 107 -19.11 0.84 -8.07
N ALA A 108 -20.30 0.40 -7.61
CA ALA A 108 -20.37 -0.56 -6.50
C ALA A 108 -19.67 -1.88 -6.83
N ALA A 109 -19.84 -2.39 -8.05
CA ALA A 109 -19.15 -3.61 -8.50
C ALA A 109 -17.63 -3.43 -8.63
N LEU A 110 -17.17 -2.25 -9.08
CA LEU A 110 -15.73 -1.94 -9.15
C LEU A 110 -15.12 -1.85 -7.75
N VAL A 111 -15.79 -1.19 -6.83
CA VAL A 111 -15.35 -1.09 -5.42
C VAL A 111 -15.33 -2.45 -4.76
N ALA A 112 -16.36 -3.27 -4.93
CA ALA A 112 -16.39 -4.62 -4.37
C ALA A 112 -15.18 -5.45 -4.83
N ARG A 113 -14.87 -5.43 -6.13
CA ARG A 113 -13.68 -6.10 -6.67
C ARG A 113 -12.37 -5.53 -6.10
N ALA A 114 -12.27 -4.22 -5.96
CA ALA A 114 -11.08 -3.60 -5.35
C ALA A 114 -10.91 -4.03 -3.89
N VAL A 115 -11.99 -4.08 -3.12
CA VAL A 115 -11.99 -4.52 -1.71
C VAL A 115 -11.65 -6.00 -1.58
N GLU A 116 -12.20 -6.86 -2.42
CA GLU A 116 -11.83 -8.28 -2.49
C GLU A 116 -10.35 -8.47 -2.76
N GLY A 117 -9.77 -7.62 -3.61
CA GLY A 117 -8.34 -7.59 -3.92
C GLY A 117 -7.44 -7.12 -2.78
N TRP A 118 -7.96 -6.64 -1.67
CA TRP A 118 -7.13 -6.23 -0.54
C TRP A 118 -6.48 -7.38 0.22
N PHE A 119 -7.02 -8.59 0.10
CA PHE A 119 -6.55 -9.76 0.84
C PHE A 119 -5.98 -10.82 -0.09
N VAL A 120 -4.87 -11.42 0.33
CA VAL A 120 -4.35 -12.60 -0.37
C VAL A 120 -5.26 -13.79 -0.09
N VAL A 121 -5.86 -14.30 -1.15
CA VAL A 121 -6.72 -15.49 -1.10
C VAL A 121 -5.88 -16.74 -0.87
N ALA A 122 -6.36 -17.65 -0.01
CA ALA A 122 -5.70 -18.93 0.20
C ALA A 122 -5.72 -19.76 -1.11
N PRO A 123 -4.56 -20.12 -1.66
CA PRO A 123 -4.51 -20.96 -2.84
C PRO A 123 -4.90 -22.40 -2.49
N PRO A 124 -5.33 -23.23 -3.45
CA PRO A 124 -5.63 -24.64 -3.20
C PRO A 124 -4.47 -25.40 -2.52
N ALA A 125 -3.23 -25.05 -2.84
CA ALA A 125 -2.04 -25.62 -2.23
C ALA A 125 -1.91 -25.36 -0.71
N PHE A 126 -2.65 -24.40 -0.14
CA PHE A 126 -2.60 -24.11 1.29
C PHE A 126 -3.06 -25.28 2.15
N SER A 127 -4.09 -26.02 1.73
CA SER A 127 -4.54 -27.23 2.44
C SER A 127 -3.49 -28.32 2.46
N ALA A 128 -2.74 -28.51 1.36
CA ALA A 128 -1.62 -29.45 1.30
C ALA A 128 -0.47 -29.01 2.22
N LEU A 129 -0.18 -27.70 2.27
CA LEU A 129 0.80 -27.15 3.20
C LEU A 129 0.41 -27.44 4.66
N LEU A 130 -0.85 -27.22 5.04
CA LEU A 130 -1.33 -27.50 6.39
C LEU A 130 -1.23 -29.00 6.77
N ALA A 131 -1.36 -29.89 5.79
CA ALA A 131 -1.20 -31.34 6.01
C ALA A 131 0.28 -31.73 6.19
N GLY A 132 1.20 -31.04 5.52
CA GLY A 132 2.63 -31.37 5.49
C GLY A 132 3.51 -30.58 6.47
N ASP A 133 3.04 -29.40 6.94
CA ASP A 133 3.80 -28.52 7.83
C ASP A 133 3.08 -28.32 9.17
N PRO A 134 3.53 -29.00 10.25
CA PRO A 134 2.88 -28.91 11.56
C PRO A 134 2.99 -27.53 12.19
N VAL A 135 4.02 -26.73 11.83
CA VAL A 135 4.21 -25.36 12.35
C VAL A 135 3.15 -24.44 11.75
N VAL A 136 3.01 -24.42 10.42
CA VAL A 136 1.99 -23.60 9.76
C VAL A 136 0.58 -24.04 10.16
N ALA A 137 0.34 -25.36 10.28
CA ALA A 137 -0.94 -25.89 10.73
C ALA A 137 -1.29 -25.45 12.15
N ALA A 138 -0.34 -25.43 13.08
CA ALA A 138 -0.57 -24.96 14.45
C ALA A 138 -0.90 -23.46 14.48
N LEU A 139 -0.19 -22.66 13.67
CA LEU A 139 -0.40 -21.22 13.57
C LEU A 139 -1.75 -20.88 12.92
N ASP A 140 -2.16 -21.61 11.88
CA ASP A 140 -3.47 -21.42 11.25
C ASP A 140 -4.63 -21.77 12.20
N ARG A 141 -4.47 -22.83 13.01
CA ARG A 141 -5.46 -23.16 14.08
C ARG A 141 -5.53 -22.08 15.17
N ALA A 142 -4.38 -21.46 15.50
CA ALA A 142 -4.34 -20.38 16.49
C ALA A 142 -4.89 -19.05 15.94
N HIS A 143 -4.81 -18.84 14.63
CA HIS A 143 -5.20 -17.61 13.94
C HIS A 143 -5.99 -17.94 12.67
N PRO A 144 -7.17 -18.60 12.78
CA PRO A 144 -7.93 -19.07 11.63
C PRO A 144 -8.35 -17.89 10.76
N GLY A 145 -8.04 -17.96 9.46
CA GLY A 145 -8.42 -16.91 8.53
C GLY A 145 -7.54 -15.66 8.50
N LEU A 146 -6.42 -15.63 9.21
CA LEU A 146 -5.46 -14.54 9.09
C LEU A 146 -4.87 -14.51 7.67
N ARG A 147 -4.95 -13.35 7.01
CA ARG A 147 -4.48 -13.17 5.61
C ARG A 147 -3.60 -11.94 5.48
N PRO A 148 -2.63 -11.95 4.55
CA PRO A 148 -1.91 -10.74 4.18
C PRO A 148 -2.85 -9.70 3.58
N VAL A 149 -2.71 -8.45 4.03
CA VAL A 149 -3.40 -7.30 3.42
C VAL A 149 -2.44 -6.61 2.46
N LEU A 150 -2.93 -6.30 1.26
CA LEU A 150 -2.14 -5.67 0.22
C LEU A 150 -2.11 -4.15 0.38
N GLN A 151 -1.03 -3.54 -0.08
CA GLN A 151 -0.90 -2.10 -0.20
C GLN A 151 -1.85 -1.58 -1.29
N VAL A 152 -2.37 -0.37 -1.12
CA VAL A 152 -3.33 0.22 -2.07
C VAL A 152 -2.70 0.44 -3.44
N ASP A 153 -1.46 0.88 -3.48
CA ASP A 153 -0.74 1.19 -4.71
C ASP A 153 0.78 1.00 -4.55
N LEU A 154 1.46 0.95 -5.69
CA LEU A 154 2.91 0.77 -5.75
C LEU A 154 3.67 1.96 -5.15
N PHE A 155 3.21 3.20 -5.37
CA PHE A 155 3.91 4.38 -4.87
C PHE A 155 3.89 4.43 -3.34
N THR A 156 2.72 4.20 -2.74
CA THR A 156 2.58 4.07 -1.29
C THR A 156 3.46 2.95 -0.73
N ALA A 157 3.53 1.80 -1.42
CA ALA A 157 4.39 0.68 -1.02
C ALA A 157 5.88 1.05 -1.06
N LEU A 158 6.34 1.75 -2.09
CA LEU A 158 7.72 2.24 -2.21
C LEU A 158 8.07 3.20 -1.08
N VAL A 159 7.21 4.19 -0.80
CA VAL A 159 7.39 5.15 0.30
C VAL A 159 7.41 4.44 1.66
N ARG A 160 6.53 3.47 1.88
CA ARG A 160 6.51 2.64 3.11
C ARG A 160 7.80 1.87 3.28
N SER A 161 8.27 1.24 2.24
CA SER A 161 9.52 0.48 2.25
C SER A 161 10.73 1.39 2.59
N ILE A 162 10.87 2.54 1.93
CA ILE A 162 11.96 3.50 2.17
C ILE A 162 11.87 4.05 3.61
N SER A 163 10.69 4.47 4.05
CA SER A 163 10.50 5.07 5.37
C SER A 163 10.85 4.12 6.52
N ALA A 164 10.56 2.81 6.35
CA ALA A 164 10.78 1.79 7.37
C ALA A 164 12.24 1.31 7.50
N GLN A 165 13.11 1.66 6.55
CA GLN A 165 14.52 1.24 6.61
C GLN A 165 15.22 1.77 7.87
N GLN A 166 15.84 0.87 8.65
CA GLN A 166 16.69 1.19 9.80
C GLN A 166 16.04 2.05 10.91
N VAL A 167 14.72 2.02 11.03
CA VAL A 167 13.97 2.68 12.10
C VAL A 167 12.86 1.77 12.62
N ASN A 168 12.29 2.09 13.79
CA ASN A 168 11.10 1.41 14.25
C ASN A 168 9.87 1.84 13.43
N LEU A 169 8.84 0.98 13.40
CA LEU A 169 7.66 1.19 12.56
C LEU A 169 6.83 2.42 12.99
N ALA A 170 6.77 2.73 14.29
CA ALA A 170 6.05 3.89 14.79
C ALA A 170 6.67 5.21 14.30
N TRP A 171 8.01 5.29 14.30
CA TRP A 171 8.72 6.45 13.75
C TRP A 171 8.52 6.56 12.24
N ALA A 172 8.58 5.43 11.53
CA ALA A 172 8.30 5.40 10.10
C ALA A 172 6.88 5.88 9.79
N ALA A 173 5.87 5.50 10.58
CA ALA A 173 4.51 5.99 10.44
C ALA A 173 4.41 7.49 10.71
N THR A 174 5.07 7.99 11.77
CA THR A 174 5.11 9.42 12.08
C THR A 174 5.68 10.26 10.93
N THR A 175 6.77 9.83 10.31
CA THR A 175 7.35 10.56 9.18
C THR A 175 6.47 10.49 7.94
N ARG A 176 5.82 9.34 7.66
CA ARG A 176 4.84 9.21 6.56
C ARG A 176 3.60 10.07 6.79
N ARG A 177 3.10 10.13 8.05
CA ARG A 177 1.99 11.01 8.40
C ARG A 177 2.30 12.46 8.02
N ARG A 178 3.48 12.97 8.39
CA ARG A 178 3.91 14.33 8.02
C ARG A 178 4.00 14.53 6.51
N LEU A 179 4.50 13.52 5.79
CA LEU A 179 4.56 13.54 4.34
C LEU A 179 3.15 13.58 3.73
N ALA A 180 2.23 12.78 4.24
CA ALA A 180 0.83 12.77 3.79
C ALA A 180 0.14 14.11 4.06
N GLU A 181 0.29 14.68 5.26
CA GLU A 181 -0.28 15.98 5.64
C GLU A 181 0.26 17.14 4.78
N ALA A 182 1.56 17.11 4.42
CA ALA A 182 2.19 18.19 3.66
C ALA A 182 2.00 18.08 2.15
N LEU A 183 2.12 16.88 1.58
CA LEU A 183 2.21 16.67 0.13
C LEU A 183 1.18 15.66 -0.41
N GLY A 184 0.37 15.04 0.45
CA GLY A 184 -0.70 14.14 0.04
C GLY A 184 -1.95 14.89 -0.43
N GLU A 185 -2.83 14.16 -1.09
CA GLU A 185 -4.18 14.58 -1.41
C GLU A 185 -5.11 14.20 -0.25
N ARG A 186 -5.76 15.18 0.34
CA ARG A 186 -6.66 14.97 1.47
C ARG A 186 -8.06 14.61 0.98
N HIS A 187 -8.60 13.57 1.58
CA HIS A 187 -10.00 13.18 1.48
C HIS A 187 -10.60 13.13 2.88
N ASP A 188 -11.87 13.49 3.03
CA ASP A 188 -12.58 13.40 4.30
C ASP A 188 -13.69 12.35 4.18
N ILE A 189 -13.75 11.43 5.15
CA ILE A 189 -14.75 10.39 5.24
C ILE A 189 -15.37 10.44 6.64
N ALA A 190 -16.67 10.67 6.74
CA ALA A 190 -17.37 10.80 8.01
C ALA A 190 -16.69 11.78 8.98
N GLY A 191 -16.12 12.88 8.46
CA GLY A 191 -15.41 13.90 9.23
C GLY A 191 -13.98 13.53 9.60
N GLU A 192 -13.44 12.42 9.11
CA GLU A 192 -12.06 12.00 9.38
C GLU A 192 -11.19 12.09 8.12
N PRO A 193 -9.98 12.64 8.22
CA PRO A 193 -9.09 12.74 7.08
C PRO A 193 -8.45 11.39 6.76
N VAL A 194 -8.35 11.10 5.48
CA VAL A 194 -7.49 10.05 4.91
C VAL A 194 -6.74 10.64 3.71
N PHE A 195 -5.49 10.27 3.54
CA PHE A 195 -4.65 10.86 2.52
C PHE A 195 -4.22 9.84 1.48
N ARG A 196 -4.16 10.28 0.23
CA ARG A 196 -3.47 9.61 -0.86
C ARG A 196 -2.12 10.29 -1.08
N LEU A 197 -1.04 9.52 -1.18
CA LEU A 197 0.25 10.10 -1.58
C LEU A 197 0.21 10.49 -3.06
N ASP A 198 0.58 11.73 -3.36
CA ASP A 198 0.64 12.25 -4.73
C ASP A 198 2.08 12.25 -5.24
N ALA A 199 2.38 11.34 -6.17
CA ALA A 199 3.72 11.22 -6.73
C ALA A 199 4.17 12.51 -7.45
N GLY A 200 3.26 13.22 -8.13
CA GLY A 200 3.60 14.46 -8.82
C GLY A 200 4.00 15.59 -7.86
N ARG A 201 3.26 15.75 -6.75
CA ARG A 201 3.60 16.74 -5.71
C ARG A 201 4.91 16.39 -5.02
N ILE A 202 5.13 15.11 -4.71
CA ILE A 202 6.35 14.67 -4.03
C ILE A 202 7.56 14.76 -4.96
N ALA A 203 7.42 14.48 -6.26
CA ALA A 203 8.47 14.68 -7.25
C ALA A 203 8.86 16.15 -7.43
N ALA A 204 7.91 17.08 -7.26
CA ALA A 204 8.16 18.51 -7.33
C ALA A 204 8.74 19.12 -6.04
N ALA A 205 8.78 18.36 -4.94
CA ALA A 205 9.30 18.83 -3.67
C ALA A 205 10.84 18.80 -3.64
N SER A 206 11.43 19.71 -2.89
CA SER A 206 12.87 19.70 -2.63
C SER A 206 13.27 18.71 -1.56
N VAL A 207 14.52 18.25 -1.57
CA VAL A 207 15.10 17.43 -0.50
C VAL A 207 14.98 18.12 0.86
N ALA A 208 15.12 19.44 0.92
CA ALA A 208 15.01 20.21 2.16
C ALA A 208 13.60 20.15 2.76
N GLU A 209 12.56 20.26 1.94
CA GLU A 209 11.16 20.12 2.38
C GLU A 209 10.88 18.74 2.96
N ILE A 210 11.29 17.66 2.28
CA ILE A 210 11.07 16.29 2.81
C ILE A 210 11.90 16.05 4.07
N ARG A 211 13.12 16.61 4.16
CA ARG A 211 13.92 16.53 5.40
C ARG A 211 13.29 17.28 6.58
N ALA A 212 12.57 18.37 6.34
CA ALA A 212 11.83 19.08 7.40
C ALA A 212 10.77 18.17 8.05
N MET A 213 10.28 17.14 7.35
CA MET A 213 9.38 16.10 7.88
C MET A 213 10.13 15.00 8.65
N GLN A 214 11.43 15.19 8.93
CA GLN A 214 12.34 14.31 9.67
C GLN A 214 12.74 13.01 8.93
N PHE A 215 12.74 13.02 7.62
CA PHE A 215 13.46 12.03 6.84
C PHE A 215 14.95 12.34 6.78
N THR A 216 15.80 11.31 6.70
CA THR A 216 17.21 11.51 6.39
C THR A 216 17.38 12.00 4.95
N THR A 217 18.47 12.67 4.64
CA THR A 217 18.77 13.13 3.26
C THR A 217 18.65 11.99 2.26
N ARG A 218 19.24 10.83 2.55
CA ARG A 218 19.17 9.65 1.68
C ARG A 218 17.73 9.17 1.44
N LYS A 219 16.88 9.15 2.47
CA LYS A 219 15.46 8.77 2.32
C LYS A 219 14.70 9.81 1.52
N ALA A 220 14.94 11.11 1.77
CA ALA A 220 14.31 12.19 1.01
C ALA A 220 14.62 12.09 -0.49
N GLU A 221 15.90 11.95 -0.84
CA GLU A 221 16.34 11.74 -2.22
C GLU A 221 15.74 10.47 -2.85
N SER A 222 15.64 9.38 -2.09
CA SER A 222 15.05 8.15 -2.59
C SER A 222 13.54 8.29 -2.80
N ILE A 223 12.82 8.98 -1.91
CA ILE A 223 11.37 9.24 -2.03
C ILE A 223 11.10 10.11 -3.27
N ILE A 224 11.89 11.15 -3.50
CA ILE A 224 11.78 12.00 -4.70
C ILE A 224 12.03 11.17 -5.96
N ALA A 225 13.11 10.39 -5.99
CA ALA A 225 13.47 9.59 -7.18
C ALA A 225 12.38 8.54 -7.54
N VAL A 226 11.77 7.87 -6.55
CA VAL A 226 10.66 6.96 -6.85
C VAL A 226 9.39 7.72 -7.25
N ALA A 227 9.17 8.92 -6.70
CA ALA A 227 8.05 9.78 -7.10
C ALA A 227 8.17 10.24 -8.55
N GLU A 228 9.38 10.66 -8.98
CA GLU A 228 9.69 11.01 -10.36
C GLU A 228 9.49 9.82 -11.32
N ALA A 229 9.95 8.63 -10.94
CA ALA A 229 9.79 7.43 -11.75
C ALA A 229 8.31 7.03 -11.94
N ILE A 230 7.48 7.19 -10.91
CA ILE A 230 6.03 6.94 -10.99
C ILE A 230 5.33 8.06 -11.78
N ALA A 231 5.61 9.34 -11.48
CA ALA A 231 4.95 10.48 -12.11
C ALA A 231 5.26 10.58 -13.62
N SER A 232 6.48 10.22 -14.03
CA SER A 232 6.88 10.16 -15.45
C SER A 232 6.35 8.92 -16.19
N GLY A 233 5.77 7.95 -15.50
CA GLY A 233 5.33 6.68 -16.08
C GLY A 233 6.47 5.71 -16.39
N LEU A 234 7.70 5.99 -15.97
CA LEU A 234 8.84 5.06 -16.10
C LEU A 234 8.57 3.74 -15.37
N VAL A 235 7.89 3.82 -14.23
CA VAL A 235 7.46 2.68 -13.43
C VAL A 235 5.95 2.72 -13.27
N GLN A 236 5.28 1.70 -13.76
CA GLN A 236 3.82 1.56 -13.72
C GLN A 236 3.43 0.24 -13.05
N GLN A 237 2.51 0.28 -12.09
CA GLN A 237 2.08 -0.90 -11.36
C GLN A 237 1.50 -1.98 -12.29
N ALA A 238 0.66 -1.60 -13.24
CA ALA A 238 0.05 -2.55 -14.18
C ALA A 238 1.10 -3.25 -15.07
N HIS A 239 2.14 -2.53 -15.49
CA HIS A 239 3.23 -3.11 -16.25
C HIS A 239 4.03 -4.11 -15.40
N LEU A 240 4.42 -3.74 -14.18
CA LEU A 240 5.16 -4.64 -13.27
C LEU A 240 4.32 -5.87 -12.89
N ALA A 241 3.00 -5.73 -12.73
CA ALA A 241 2.12 -6.85 -12.41
C ALA A 241 2.11 -7.95 -13.48
N ALA A 242 2.41 -7.61 -14.73
CA ALA A 242 2.45 -8.56 -15.86
C ALA A 242 3.82 -9.26 -16.02
N LEU A 243 4.88 -8.79 -15.34
CA LEU A 243 6.23 -9.34 -15.48
C LEU A 243 6.49 -10.53 -14.53
N PRO A 244 7.44 -11.42 -14.87
CA PRO A 244 8.00 -12.39 -13.92
C PRO A 244 8.66 -11.70 -12.70
N ASP A 245 8.72 -12.42 -11.56
CA ASP A 245 9.25 -11.88 -10.31
C ASP A 245 10.66 -11.32 -10.43
N ASP A 246 11.54 -12.02 -11.13
CA ASP A 246 12.95 -11.61 -11.25
C ASP A 246 13.10 -10.32 -12.06
N GLU A 247 12.28 -10.14 -13.10
CA GLU A 247 12.25 -8.88 -13.86
C GLU A 247 11.67 -7.73 -13.03
N VAL A 248 10.65 -8.00 -12.19
CA VAL A 248 10.13 -6.99 -11.26
C VAL A 248 11.19 -6.58 -10.25
N ILE A 249 11.93 -7.55 -9.68
CA ILE A 249 13.03 -7.27 -8.75
C ILE A 249 14.10 -6.41 -9.43
N GLU A 250 14.54 -6.78 -10.63
CA GLU A 250 15.55 -6.03 -11.39
C GLU A 250 15.12 -4.56 -11.60
N LYS A 251 13.90 -4.36 -12.10
CA LYS A 251 13.35 -3.01 -12.34
C LYS A 251 13.20 -2.18 -11.05
N LEU A 252 12.76 -2.80 -9.96
CA LEU A 252 12.61 -2.10 -8.69
C LEU A 252 13.97 -1.78 -8.05
N VAL A 253 14.95 -2.68 -8.10
CA VAL A 253 16.29 -2.48 -7.54
C VAL A 253 17.07 -1.39 -8.30
N ALA A 254 16.74 -1.14 -9.57
CA ALA A 254 17.30 -0.01 -10.33
C ALA A 254 16.86 1.36 -9.77
N LEU A 255 15.78 1.41 -8.96
CA LEU A 255 15.34 2.66 -8.33
C LEU A 255 16.22 2.99 -7.13
N ARG A 256 16.57 4.27 -7.00
CA ARG A 256 17.37 4.76 -5.89
C ARG A 256 16.72 4.42 -4.53
N GLY A 257 17.48 3.78 -3.65
CA GLY A 257 17.05 3.45 -2.30
C GLY A 257 16.20 2.18 -2.19
N ILE A 258 15.91 1.51 -3.29
CA ILE A 258 15.21 0.23 -3.32
C ILE A 258 16.25 -0.89 -3.43
N GLY A 259 16.30 -1.76 -2.44
CA GLY A 259 17.11 -2.98 -2.46
C GLY A 259 16.26 -4.23 -2.66
N VAL A 260 16.91 -5.39 -2.73
CA VAL A 260 16.25 -6.69 -2.93
C VAL A 260 15.16 -6.93 -1.86
N TRP A 261 15.42 -6.62 -0.58
CA TRP A 261 14.42 -6.72 0.47
C TRP A 261 13.14 -5.92 0.17
N SER A 262 13.30 -4.66 -0.27
CA SER A 262 12.17 -3.81 -0.65
C SER A 262 11.40 -4.36 -1.83
N ALA A 263 12.10 -4.86 -2.84
CA ALA A 263 11.49 -5.46 -4.04
C ALA A 263 10.71 -6.73 -3.70
N GLU A 264 11.30 -7.65 -2.91
CA GLU A 264 10.60 -8.85 -2.42
C GLU A 264 9.37 -8.49 -1.56
N TRP A 265 9.48 -7.45 -0.72
CA TRP A 265 8.36 -6.97 0.09
C TRP A 265 7.22 -6.42 -0.78
N ILE A 266 7.55 -5.66 -1.84
CA ILE A 266 6.58 -5.13 -2.79
C ILE A 266 5.90 -6.27 -3.56
N LEU A 267 6.64 -7.28 -4.01
CA LEU A 267 6.06 -8.47 -4.64
C LEU A 267 5.02 -9.15 -3.74
N ALA A 268 5.37 -9.36 -2.47
CA ALA A 268 4.50 -10.05 -1.52
C ALA A 268 3.32 -9.17 -1.07
N ARG A 269 3.52 -7.85 -0.88
CA ARG A 269 2.58 -6.96 -0.18
C ARG A 269 1.84 -5.97 -1.07
N THR A 270 2.23 -5.87 -2.35
CA THR A 270 1.52 -5.04 -3.34
C THR A 270 0.92 -5.91 -4.42
N PHE A 271 1.69 -6.87 -4.95
CA PHE A 271 1.21 -7.76 -6.01
C PHE A 271 0.61 -9.08 -5.49
N GLY A 272 0.65 -9.33 -4.17
CA GLY A 272 0.10 -10.55 -3.57
C GLY A 272 0.82 -11.83 -3.98
N ARG A 273 2.05 -11.72 -4.50
CA ARG A 273 2.80 -12.88 -4.98
C ARG A 273 3.30 -13.76 -3.84
N PRO A 274 3.40 -15.09 -4.04
CA PRO A 274 3.84 -16.03 -3.02
C PRO A 274 5.35 -15.94 -2.77
N ARG A 275 5.83 -14.75 -2.38
CA ARG A 275 7.24 -14.47 -2.14
C ARG A 275 7.54 -14.39 -0.66
N VAL A 276 8.55 -15.12 -0.19
CA VAL A 276 9.11 -14.97 1.14
C VAL A 276 10.10 -13.82 1.14
N VAL A 277 9.92 -12.86 2.04
CA VAL A 277 10.84 -11.73 2.22
C VAL A 277 11.99 -12.18 3.12
N ALA A 278 12.88 -12.99 2.56
CA ALA A 278 13.90 -13.72 3.33
C ALA A 278 14.91 -12.79 4.05
N GLY A 279 15.13 -11.59 3.53
CA GLY A 279 15.98 -10.58 4.17
C GLY A 279 15.32 -9.82 5.33
N ASP A 280 14.00 -9.97 5.55
CA ASP A 280 13.28 -9.29 6.62
C ASP A 280 13.67 -9.80 8.01
N LEU A 281 13.99 -8.88 8.92
CA LEU A 281 14.42 -9.22 10.26
C LEU A 281 13.37 -10.02 11.05
N GLY A 282 12.09 -9.64 10.90
CA GLY A 282 10.97 -10.35 11.53
C GLY A 282 10.83 -11.76 10.96
N VAL A 283 10.91 -11.92 9.65
CA VAL A 283 10.85 -13.22 8.97
C VAL A 283 12.03 -14.10 9.42
N ARG A 284 13.24 -13.55 9.42
CA ARG A 284 14.46 -14.27 9.87
C ARG A 284 14.34 -14.77 11.30
N LYS A 285 13.81 -13.95 12.22
CA LYS A 285 13.58 -14.34 13.62
C LYS A 285 12.46 -15.39 13.74
N ALA A 286 11.37 -15.22 13.01
CA ALA A 286 10.23 -16.12 13.07
C ALA A 286 10.57 -17.51 12.55
N VAL A 287 11.25 -17.60 11.40
CA VAL A 287 11.71 -18.86 10.80
C VAL A 287 12.76 -19.52 11.68
N ALA A 288 13.75 -18.76 12.17
CA ALA A 288 14.78 -19.27 13.09
C ALA A 288 14.16 -19.94 14.31
N ARG A 289 13.19 -19.30 14.95
CA ARG A 289 12.49 -19.83 16.13
C ARG A 289 11.64 -21.06 15.81
N ALA A 290 10.93 -21.05 14.69
CA ALA A 290 9.93 -22.05 14.36
C ALA A 290 10.51 -23.32 13.75
N TYR A 291 11.61 -23.21 12.99
CA TYR A 291 12.17 -24.33 12.20
C TYR A 291 13.60 -24.70 12.55
N LEU A 292 14.41 -23.76 13.04
CA LEU A 292 15.86 -23.98 13.17
C LEU A 292 16.37 -24.04 14.60
N GLY A 293 15.58 -23.59 15.58
CA GLY A 293 15.98 -23.57 16.99
C GLY A 293 17.12 -22.58 17.30
N VAL A 294 17.34 -21.57 16.44
CA VAL A 294 18.38 -20.55 16.61
C VAL A 294 17.77 -19.17 16.84
N PRO A 295 18.53 -18.18 17.37
CA PRO A 295 17.99 -16.84 17.64
C PRO A 295 17.61 -16.07 16.38
N ILE A 296 18.36 -16.24 15.29
CA ILE A 296 18.15 -15.56 14.02
C ILE A 296 18.77 -16.38 12.88
N ALA A 297 18.06 -16.50 11.76
CA ALA A 297 18.52 -17.16 10.55
C ALA A 297 19.12 -16.16 9.54
N SER A 298 19.99 -16.63 8.67
CA SER A 298 20.38 -15.92 7.45
C SER A 298 19.24 -15.93 6.43
N ALA A 299 19.31 -15.09 5.41
CA ALA A 299 18.31 -15.08 4.33
C ALA A 299 18.35 -16.40 3.51
N GLU A 300 19.49 -17.04 3.41
CA GLU A 300 19.67 -18.33 2.73
C GLU A 300 18.98 -19.45 3.51
N GLU A 301 19.23 -19.54 4.83
CA GLU A 301 18.56 -20.50 5.70
C GLU A 301 17.03 -20.30 5.71
N VAL A 302 16.55 -19.05 5.67
CA VAL A 302 15.12 -18.76 5.51
C VAL A 302 14.60 -19.38 4.21
N ARG A 303 15.24 -19.10 3.07
CA ARG A 303 14.81 -19.66 1.78
C ARG A 303 14.81 -21.18 1.78
N ALA A 304 15.85 -21.80 2.35
CA ALA A 304 15.93 -23.25 2.48
C ALA A 304 14.80 -23.81 3.34
N ALA A 305 14.56 -23.23 4.50
CA ALA A 305 13.53 -23.69 5.45
C ALA A 305 12.08 -23.48 4.93
N THR A 306 11.86 -22.51 4.06
CA THR A 306 10.51 -22.09 3.61
C THR A 306 10.19 -22.44 2.16
N GLY A 307 11.11 -23.07 1.43
CA GLY A 307 10.93 -23.41 0.02
C GLY A 307 9.71 -24.29 -0.26
N HIS A 308 9.32 -25.13 0.71
CA HIS A 308 8.15 -26.01 0.60
C HIS A 308 6.81 -25.28 0.75
N TRP A 309 6.78 -24.01 1.17
CA TRP A 309 5.54 -23.23 1.26
C TRP A 309 4.90 -22.95 -0.10
N GLY A 310 5.70 -22.90 -1.16
CA GLY A 310 5.23 -22.74 -2.54
C GLY A 310 4.21 -21.61 -2.71
N PRO A 311 3.07 -21.85 -3.36
CA PRO A 311 2.04 -20.82 -3.60
C PRO A 311 1.41 -20.24 -2.32
N ALA A 312 1.55 -20.91 -1.16
CA ALA A 312 0.99 -20.45 0.11
C ALA A 312 1.97 -19.58 0.93
N ALA A 313 3.15 -19.27 0.40
CA ALA A 313 4.24 -18.61 1.11
C ALA A 313 3.83 -17.27 1.75
N ALA A 314 3.03 -16.45 1.08
CA ALA A 314 2.58 -15.16 1.62
C ALA A 314 1.74 -15.33 2.90
N ILE A 315 0.87 -16.36 2.95
CA ILE A 315 0.02 -16.66 4.12
C ILE A 315 0.88 -17.26 5.24
N ALA A 316 1.70 -18.27 4.93
CA ALA A 316 2.58 -18.90 5.90
C ALA A 316 3.51 -17.88 6.58
N GLN A 317 4.12 -16.99 5.80
CA GLN A 317 4.93 -15.89 6.33
C GLN A 317 4.12 -14.96 7.26
N THR A 318 2.89 -14.65 6.91
CA THR A 318 2.03 -13.78 7.73
C THR A 318 1.67 -14.46 9.07
N LEU A 319 1.35 -15.75 9.05
CA LEU A 319 1.13 -16.56 10.24
C LEU A 319 2.39 -16.60 11.14
N LEU A 320 3.56 -16.83 10.55
CA LEU A 320 4.81 -16.81 11.31
C LEU A 320 5.11 -15.45 11.93
N LEU A 321 4.96 -14.36 11.19
CA LEU A 321 5.16 -13.02 11.73
C LEU A 321 4.18 -12.71 12.86
N ARG A 322 2.97 -13.25 12.81
CA ARG A 322 1.98 -13.13 13.86
C ARG A 322 2.45 -13.79 15.17
N SER A 323 3.17 -14.89 15.09
CA SER A 323 3.70 -15.61 16.26
C SER A 323 4.76 -14.82 17.06
N LEU A 324 5.36 -13.79 16.49
CA LEU A 324 6.31 -12.92 17.19
C LEU A 324 5.61 -11.87 18.08
N VAL A 325 4.30 -11.70 17.94
CA VAL A 325 3.53 -10.72 18.71
C VAL A 325 3.09 -11.34 20.01
N ALA A 326 3.50 -10.76 21.13
CA ALA A 326 3.18 -11.28 22.44
C ALA A 326 1.66 -11.33 22.71
N PRO A 327 1.13 -12.38 23.35
CA PRO A 327 -0.30 -12.49 23.69
C PRO A 327 -0.83 -11.32 24.54
N SER A 328 0.02 -10.68 25.35
CA SER A 328 -0.31 -9.53 26.20
C SER A 328 -0.72 -8.27 25.43
N GLU A 329 -0.31 -8.10 24.17
CA GLU A 329 -0.76 -7.00 23.34
C GLU A 329 -2.18 -7.19 22.81
N TYR A 330 -2.62 -8.45 22.66
CA TYR A 330 -3.98 -8.78 22.22
C TYR A 330 -5.02 -8.66 23.33
N ALA A 331 -4.66 -9.05 24.54
CA ALA A 331 -5.57 -9.00 25.69
C ALA A 331 -5.95 -7.55 26.07
N ARG A 332 -5.05 -6.60 25.88
CA ARG A 332 -5.33 -5.17 26.16
C ARG A 332 -6.31 -4.55 25.16
N THR A 333 -6.39 -5.07 23.95
CA THR A 333 -7.29 -4.56 22.90
C THR A 333 -8.70 -5.15 23.04
N ALA A 334 -8.81 -6.42 23.45
CA ALA A 334 -10.10 -7.09 23.67
C ALA A 334 -10.83 -6.65 24.95
N GLN A 335 -10.12 -6.02 25.90
CA GLN A 335 -10.70 -5.51 27.16
C GLN A 335 -11.11 -4.03 27.09
N SER A 336 -10.84 -3.35 25.97
CA SER A 336 -11.26 -1.96 25.72
C SER A 336 -12.51 -1.86 24.85
N ILE A 337 -13.22 -2.98 24.68
CA ILE A 337 -14.54 -3.16 24.08
C ILE A 337 -15.50 -3.56 25.22
#